data_616c64f399639a7b3ba4a0362dc13dae
#
_entry.id   616c64f399639a7b3ba4a0362dc13dae
#
_cell.length_a   1.000
_cell.length_b   1.000
_cell.length_c   1.000
_cell.angle_alpha   90.00
_cell.angle_beta   90.00
_cell.angle_gamma   90.00
#
_symmetry.space_group_name_H-M   'P 1'
#
loop_
_entity.id
_entity.type
_entity.pdbx_description
1 polymer ?
#
loop_
_entity_poly.entity_id
_entity_poly.type
_entity_poly.pdbx_seq_one_letter_code
_entity_poly.pdbx_strand_id
1 'polypeptide(L)'
;MLSATSSALRTSARRVAPRAAAVSTLVAPMPKISLGRSFTVAQARCLSSTGRLSYAIQTNPNPPLGMKNASNDSPSRIGLIGARGYTGQALIDLLNEHPMMDLRHVSSRELQGQELKGYSKRKIIYESLSPEEVAQLDKDGKVDAWILALPNAVCQPFVEALGNSKSLIVDLSADYRFDEDQKTWKYGLCELQPRSQLATATRISNPGCYATGSQLALAPIVEHLGGIPSVFGVSGYSGAGTKPSPKNDTNNLKDNLLPYSLTGHIHEREISHHLGTPAAFMPHVASWFRGIHLTVNIPLNKEMTSRDIRQIYQDRYAGEKLVKVVGEAPVVKAIQDKHHVEIGGFAVDSTGKRVVVCATIDNLHKGAATQCLQNMNLALGYDEYQGIPI
;
A
#
# COMPACT_ATOMS: atom_id res chain seq x y z
N MET A 1 3.59 70.43 -34.27
CA MET A 1 2.74 71.62 -33.99
C MET A 1 1.68 71.20 -33.01
N LEU A 2 1.67 71.91 -31.87
CA LEU A 2 0.58 72.11 -30.88
C LEU A 2 0.22 70.86 -30.04
N SER A 3 0.62 70.84 -28.83
CA SER A 3 0.47 71.56 -27.55
C SER A 3 -0.69 70.98 -26.72
N ALA A 4 -0.27 70.34 -25.66
CA ALA A 4 -0.59 70.55 -24.24
C ALA A 4 -2.08 70.90 -23.88
N THR A 5 -2.63 70.17 -22.93
CA THR A 5 -2.99 70.81 -21.65
C THR A 5 -3.28 69.78 -20.58
N SER A 6 -2.64 69.97 -19.45
CA SER A 6 -2.80 69.37 -18.13
C SER A 6 -4.11 69.83 -17.48
N SER A 7 -4.81 68.97 -16.77
CA SER A 7 -5.73 69.40 -15.72
C SER A 7 -5.63 68.39 -14.53
N ALA A 8 -5.05 68.92 -13.47
CA ALA A 8 -4.95 68.26 -12.16
C ALA A 8 -6.29 68.50 -11.40
N LEU A 9 -6.92 67.46 -10.96
CA LEU A 9 -7.96 67.51 -9.92
C LEU A 9 -7.45 66.84 -8.65
N ARG A 10 -7.13 67.66 -7.66
CA ARG A 10 -6.91 67.28 -6.26
C ARG A 10 -8.27 66.95 -5.65
N THR A 11 -8.43 65.72 -5.14
CA THR A 11 -9.49 65.41 -4.20
C THR A 11 -8.85 64.91 -2.90
N SER A 12 -9.27 65.65 -1.84
CA SER A 12 -8.78 65.50 -0.46
C SER A 12 -9.23 64.16 0.14
N ALA A 13 -8.29 63.40 0.65
CA ALA A 13 -8.57 62.22 1.48
C ALA A 13 -8.89 62.65 2.91
N ARG A 14 -10.15 62.52 3.31
CA ARG A 14 -10.54 62.53 4.73
C ARG A 14 -10.13 61.20 5.37
N ARG A 15 -9.21 61.27 6.34
CA ARG A 15 -8.93 60.17 7.26
C ARG A 15 -10.13 59.95 8.16
N VAL A 16 -10.75 58.79 8.09
CA VAL A 16 -11.67 58.27 9.10
C VAL A 16 -10.91 57.28 9.96
N ALA A 17 -10.78 57.60 11.25
CA ALA A 17 -10.23 56.72 12.25
C ALA A 17 -11.20 55.60 12.60
N PRO A 18 -10.80 54.35 12.78
CA PRO A 18 -11.72 53.28 13.19
C PRO A 18 -11.99 53.41 14.71
N ARG A 19 -13.25 53.51 15.07
CA ARG A 19 -13.75 53.35 16.44
C ARG A 19 -13.54 51.90 16.89
N ALA A 20 -12.77 51.68 17.93
CA ALA A 20 -12.72 50.42 18.63
C ALA A 20 -14.06 50.11 19.30
N ALA A 21 -14.77 49.10 18.85
CA ALA A 21 -15.88 48.52 19.56
C ALA A 21 -15.36 47.52 20.58
N ALA A 22 -15.51 47.82 21.87
CA ALA A 22 -15.28 46.89 22.94
C ALA A 22 -16.32 45.78 22.92
N VAL A 23 -15.93 44.56 22.56
CA VAL A 23 -16.75 43.36 22.74
C VAL A 23 -16.55 42.84 24.15
N SER A 24 -17.50 43.07 25.01
CA SER A 24 -17.60 42.48 26.34
C SER A 24 -17.94 40.98 26.18
N THR A 25 -16.97 40.14 26.44
CA THR A 25 -17.19 38.67 26.54
C THR A 25 -17.80 38.34 27.91
N LEU A 26 -19.09 38.05 27.92
CA LEU A 26 -19.76 37.39 29.04
C LEU A 26 -19.28 35.94 29.07
N VAL A 27 -18.37 35.65 30.03
CA VAL A 27 -18.00 34.29 30.39
C VAL A 27 -19.08 33.73 31.30
N ALA A 28 -19.86 32.77 30.78
CA ALA A 28 -20.75 31.98 31.61
C ALA A 28 -19.93 30.98 32.45
N PRO A 29 -20.26 30.78 33.74
CA PRO A 29 -19.51 29.85 34.60
C PRO A 29 -19.80 28.40 34.20
N MET A 30 -18.75 27.63 33.95
CA MET A 30 -18.81 26.17 33.77
C MET A 30 -19.31 25.49 35.06
N PRO A 31 -20.15 24.44 34.95
CA PRO A 31 -20.57 23.67 36.09
C PRO A 31 -19.36 22.89 36.69
N LYS A 32 -19.21 22.96 38.00
CA LYS A 32 -18.26 22.18 38.77
C LYS A 32 -18.65 20.70 38.68
N ILE A 33 -17.89 19.91 37.91
CA ILE A 33 -17.98 18.44 37.94
C ILE A 33 -17.27 17.96 39.19
N SER A 34 -18.03 17.39 40.12
CA SER A 34 -17.56 16.77 41.33
C SER A 34 -16.68 15.56 40.97
N LEU A 35 -15.42 15.61 41.36
CA LEU A 35 -14.52 14.46 41.40
C LEU A 35 -14.96 13.52 42.51
N GLY A 36 -15.66 12.46 42.13
CA GLY A 36 -16.06 11.43 43.06
C GLY A 36 -16.35 10.14 42.34
N ARG A 37 -15.28 9.42 41.96
CA ARG A 37 -15.21 7.95 41.91
C ARG A 37 -13.76 7.55 41.59
N SER A 38 -13.11 7.02 42.61
CA SER A 38 -11.85 6.27 42.50
C SER A 38 -12.04 5.10 41.52
N PHE A 39 -11.39 5.20 40.36
CA PHE A 39 -11.18 4.04 39.52
C PHE A 39 -10.09 3.19 40.14
N THR A 40 -10.46 2.09 40.72
CA THR A 40 -9.58 1.05 41.22
C THR A 40 -8.73 0.50 40.06
N VAL A 41 -7.45 0.37 40.30
CA VAL A 41 -6.38 -0.19 39.44
C VAL A 41 -6.57 -1.72 39.16
N ALA A 42 -7.79 -2.17 38.96
CA ALA A 42 -8.12 -3.60 38.79
C ALA A 42 -8.46 -4.01 37.34
N GLN A 43 -8.39 -3.09 36.37
CA GLN A 43 -8.70 -3.42 34.96
C GLN A 43 -7.49 -3.36 34.00
N ALA A 44 -6.28 -3.20 34.52
CA ALA A 44 -5.05 -3.22 33.72
C ALA A 44 -4.36 -4.61 33.70
N ARG A 45 -5.06 -5.70 34.05
CA ARG A 45 -4.48 -7.05 34.11
C ARG A 45 -5.04 -8.05 33.11
N CYS A 46 -5.69 -7.61 32.05
CA CYS A 46 -6.25 -8.52 31.05
C CYS A 46 -5.73 -8.30 29.63
N LEU A 47 -4.54 -7.69 29.48
CA LEU A 47 -3.87 -7.55 28.17
C LEU A 47 -2.43 -8.07 28.19
N SER A 48 -2.13 -9.07 29.02
CA SER A 48 -0.80 -9.71 29.01
C SER A 48 -0.83 -11.19 28.62
N SER A 49 -1.75 -11.59 27.74
CA SER A 49 -1.52 -12.74 26.87
C SER A 49 -1.21 -12.21 25.46
N THR A 50 -0.22 -11.35 25.36
CA THR A 50 0.46 -11.12 24.11
C THR A 50 1.06 -12.45 23.69
N GLY A 51 0.36 -13.16 22.80
CA GLY A 51 1.07 -14.02 21.88
C GLY A 51 2.16 -13.15 21.30
N ARG A 52 3.40 -13.33 21.76
CA ARG A 52 4.57 -12.76 21.11
C ARG A 52 4.43 -13.16 19.65
N LEU A 53 4.17 -12.19 18.78
CA LEU A 53 4.51 -12.31 17.38
C LEU A 53 6.05 -12.43 17.37
N SER A 54 6.54 -13.63 17.68
CA SER A 54 7.93 -13.96 17.40
C SER A 54 7.99 -14.01 15.89
N TYR A 55 8.43 -12.93 15.28
CA TYR A 55 8.90 -12.88 13.91
C TYR A 55 10.18 -13.72 13.82
N ALA A 56 10.08 -15.00 14.18
CA ALA A 56 11.14 -15.94 13.94
C ALA A 56 11.36 -15.94 12.42
N ILE A 57 12.60 -15.73 12.02
CA ILE A 57 13.07 -15.95 10.66
C ILE A 57 12.60 -17.34 10.27
N GLN A 58 11.48 -17.46 9.59
CA GLN A 58 11.10 -18.68 8.92
C GLN A 58 11.87 -18.70 7.60
N THR A 59 13.14 -19.05 7.68
CA THR A 59 13.79 -19.67 6.53
C THR A 59 12.96 -20.92 6.25
N ASN A 60 12.21 -20.93 5.16
CA ASN A 60 11.42 -22.09 4.79
C ASN A 60 12.38 -23.15 4.21
N PRO A 61 12.86 -24.13 5.01
CA PRO A 61 13.82 -25.12 4.53
C PRO A 61 13.16 -26.20 3.67
N ASN A 62 11.83 -26.25 3.61
CA ASN A 62 11.09 -27.22 2.80
C ASN A 62 10.01 -26.53 1.99
N PRO A 63 9.94 -26.79 0.67
CA PRO A 63 8.79 -26.40 -0.11
C PRO A 63 7.52 -27.03 0.51
N PRO A 64 6.36 -26.35 0.45
CA PRO A 64 5.10 -26.94 0.90
C PRO A 64 4.89 -28.28 0.22
N LEU A 65 4.48 -29.28 0.98
CA LEU A 65 4.07 -30.58 0.43
C LEU A 65 2.95 -30.35 -0.58
N GLY A 66 3.21 -30.63 -1.86
CA GLY A 66 2.25 -30.46 -2.95
C GLY A 66 2.55 -29.31 -3.93
N MET A 67 3.80 -28.83 -3.99
CA MET A 67 4.18 -27.87 -5.04
C MET A 67 3.85 -28.39 -6.43
N LYS A 68 3.09 -27.60 -7.19
CA LYS A 68 2.85 -27.86 -8.62
C LYS A 68 4.15 -27.65 -9.40
N ASN A 69 4.56 -28.68 -10.15
CA ASN A 69 5.74 -28.65 -11.00
C ASN A 69 5.34 -28.43 -12.47
N ALA A 70 6.02 -27.53 -13.16
CA ALA A 70 5.80 -27.21 -14.56
C ALA A 70 5.86 -28.42 -15.52
N SER A 71 6.49 -29.52 -15.12
CA SER A 71 6.62 -30.73 -15.92
C SER A 71 5.41 -31.67 -15.89
N ASN A 72 4.55 -31.56 -14.87
CA ASN A 72 3.46 -32.52 -14.62
C ASN A 72 2.06 -31.91 -14.48
N ASP A 73 1.95 -30.59 -14.31
CA ASP A 73 0.69 -29.92 -14.01
C ASP A 73 0.29 -28.94 -15.13
N SER A 74 -1.01 -28.83 -15.38
CA SER A 74 -1.53 -27.80 -16.26
C SER A 74 -1.45 -26.42 -15.61
N PRO A 75 -1.12 -25.35 -16.37
CA PRO A 75 -1.10 -24.00 -15.85
C PRO A 75 -2.44 -23.58 -15.23
N SER A 76 -2.40 -22.86 -14.10
CA SER A 76 -3.59 -22.28 -13.49
C SER A 76 -4.22 -21.23 -14.39
N ARG A 77 -5.54 -21.27 -14.50
CA ARG A 77 -6.35 -20.39 -15.36
C ARG A 77 -6.74 -19.16 -14.56
N ILE A 78 -6.38 -18.00 -15.05
CA ILE A 78 -6.50 -16.73 -14.32
C ILE A 78 -7.56 -15.85 -15.00
N GLY A 79 -8.47 -15.30 -14.19
CA GLY A 79 -9.37 -14.21 -14.58
C GLY A 79 -8.91 -12.88 -13.96
N LEU A 80 -8.85 -11.82 -14.76
CA LEU A 80 -8.43 -10.48 -14.33
C LEU A 80 -9.54 -9.47 -14.60
N ILE A 81 -10.08 -8.89 -13.52
CA ILE A 81 -11.09 -7.84 -13.57
C ILE A 81 -10.42 -6.49 -13.28
N GLY A 82 -10.69 -5.48 -14.12
CA GLY A 82 -10.05 -4.16 -14.00
C GLY A 82 -8.73 -4.02 -14.76
N ALA A 83 -8.57 -4.74 -15.83
CA ALA A 83 -7.33 -4.90 -16.59
C ALA A 83 -6.77 -3.61 -17.23
N ARG A 84 -7.59 -2.56 -17.45
CA ARG A 84 -7.14 -1.29 -18.07
C ARG A 84 -6.24 -0.46 -17.16
N GLY A 85 -6.39 -0.58 -15.85
CA GLY A 85 -5.61 0.19 -14.89
C GLY A 85 -4.10 -0.12 -14.97
N TYR A 86 -3.25 0.80 -14.53
CA TYR A 86 -1.79 0.60 -14.53
C TYR A 86 -1.37 -0.70 -13.83
N THR A 87 -2.00 -1.03 -12.71
CA THR A 87 -1.74 -2.31 -12.01
C THR A 87 -2.22 -3.51 -12.83
N GLY A 88 -3.38 -3.39 -13.49
CA GLY A 88 -3.88 -4.46 -14.38
C GLY A 88 -2.93 -4.74 -15.54
N GLN A 89 -2.35 -3.70 -16.14
CA GLN A 89 -1.35 -3.85 -17.19
C GLN A 89 -0.06 -4.50 -16.66
N ALA A 90 0.46 -4.05 -15.52
CA ALA A 90 1.63 -4.66 -14.88
C ALA A 90 1.41 -6.13 -14.51
N LEU A 91 0.18 -6.53 -14.15
CA LEU A 91 -0.19 -7.93 -13.93
C LEU A 91 -0.19 -8.74 -15.22
N ILE A 92 -0.69 -8.17 -16.32
CA ILE A 92 -0.68 -8.82 -17.63
C ILE A 92 0.77 -9.12 -18.05
N ASP A 93 1.68 -8.16 -17.90
CA ASP A 93 3.09 -8.32 -18.22
C ASP A 93 3.72 -9.47 -17.39
N LEU A 94 3.51 -9.47 -16.08
CA LEU A 94 4.02 -10.52 -15.20
C LEU A 94 3.42 -11.91 -15.53
N LEU A 95 2.12 -11.98 -15.78
CA LEU A 95 1.44 -13.24 -16.14
C LEU A 95 1.85 -13.74 -17.51
N ASN A 96 2.24 -12.85 -18.42
CA ASN A 96 2.81 -13.25 -19.73
C ASN A 96 4.11 -14.04 -19.55
N GLU A 97 4.96 -13.62 -18.62
CA GLU A 97 6.25 -14.26 -18.35
C GLU A 97 6.12 -15.47 -17.39
N HIS A 98 5.02 -15.59 -16.67
CA HIS A 98 4.86 -16.65 -15.66
C HIS A 98 4.62 -18.02 -16.33
N PRO A 99 5.45 -19.06 -16.08
CA PRO A 99 5.35 -20.33 -16.79
C PRO A 99 4.08 -21.13 -16.49
N MET A 100 3.50 -20.98 -15.30
CA MET A 100 2.43 -21.81 -14.76
C MET A 100 1.12 -21.06 -14.48
N MET A 101 0.98 -19.82 -14.92
CA MET A 101 -0.27 -19.06 -14.86
C MET A 101 -0.64 -18.59 -16.27
N ASP A 102 -1.91 -18.75 -16.64
CA ASP A 102 -2.40 -18.46 -17.97
C ASP A 102 -3.67 -17.61 -17.90
N LEU A 103 -3.59 -16.38 -18.41
CA LEU A 103 -4.76 -15.51 -18.51
C LEU A 103 -5.80 -16.13 -19.46
N ARG A 104 -7.02 -16.28 -18.96
CA ARG A 104 -8.16 -16.80 -19.71
C ARG A 104 -9.19 -15.73 -19.97
N HIS A 105 -9.50 -14.94 -18.95
CA HIS A 105 -10.51 -13.91 -18.99
C HIS A 105 -9.90 -12.58 -18.54
N VAL A 106 -10.07 -11.55 -19.36
CA VAL A 106 -9.52 -10.20 -19.08
C VAL A 106 -10.64 -9.19 -19.28
N SER A 107 -11.12 -8.60 -18.19
CA SER A 107 -12.28 -7.74 -18.19
C SER A 107 -11.94 -6.26 -18.04
N SER A 108 -12.48 -5.46 -18.96
CA SER A 108 -12.47 -3.99 -18.94
C SER A 108 -13.65 -3.45 -19.74
N ARG A 109 -14.53 -2.70 -19.10
CA ARG A 109 -15.69 -2.07 -19.76
C ARG A 109 -15.31 -1.16 -20.93
N GLU A 110 -14.21 -0.44 -20.80
CA GLU A 110 -13.78 0.56 -21.79
C GLU A 110 -13.02 -0.07 -22.97
N LEU A 111 -12.43 -1.24 -22.80
CA LEU A 111 -11.65 -1.94 -23.82
C LEU A 111 -12.39 -3.14 -24.42
N GLN A 112 -13.65 -3.37 -24.05
CA GLN A 112 -14.46 -4.49 -24.52
C GLN A 112 -14.41 -4.62 -26.06
N GLY A 113 -14.17 -5.84 -26.53
CA GLY A 113 -14.08 -6.17 -27.96
C GLY A 113 -12.72 -5.88 -28.60
N GLN A 114 -11.81 -5.18 -27.91
CA GLN A 114 -10.46 -4.96 -28.40
C GLN A 114 -9.56 -6.15 -28.09
N GLU A 115 -8.54 -6.35 -28.91
CA GLU A 115 -7.54 -7.38 -28.67
C GLU A 115 -6.53 -6.92 -27.60
N LEU A 116 -6.29 -7.77 -26.60
CA LEU A 116 -5.21 -7.58 -25.61
C LEU A 116 -3.86 -7.70 -26.33
N LYS A 117 -3.09 -6.61 -26.32
CA LYS A 117 -1.74 -6.59 -26.84
C LYS A 117 -0.72 -6.87 -25.74
N GLY A 118 0.44 -7.42 -26.13
CA GLY A 118 1.53 -7.70 -25.17
C GLY A 118 1.40 -9.03 -24.43
N TYR A 119 0.34 -9.80 -24.64
CA TYR A 119 0.20 -11.16 -24.10
C TYR A 119 0.44 -12.18 -25.20
N SER A 120 1.55 -12.94 -25.12
CA SER A 120 2.04 -13.80 -26.21
C SER A 120 1.52 -15.24 -26.15
N LYS A 121 1.05 -15.71 -24.98
CA LYS A 121 0.65 -17.12 -24.79
C LYS A 121 -0.61 -17.49 -25.58
N ARG A 122 -1.50 -16.53 -25.80
CA ARG A 122 -2.74 -16.70 -26.59
C ARG A 122 -3.32 -15.38 -27.03
N LYS A 123 -4.19 -15.42 -28.03
CA LYS A 123 -5.04 -14.28 -28.37
C LYS A 123 -6.16 -14.15 -27.34
N ILE A 124 -6.33 -12.95 -26.76
CA ILE A 124 -7.37 -12.58 -25.80
C ILE A 124 -8.10 -11.35 -26.32
N ILE A 125 -9.41 -11.35 -26.24
CA ILE A 125 -10.25 -10.17 -26.48
C ILE A 125 -10.76 -9.69 -25.12
N TYR A 126 -10.68 -8.39 -24.87
CA TYR A 126 -11.22 -7.81 -23.64
C TYR A 126 -12.73 -8.04 -23.54
N GLU A 127 -13.15 -8.57 -22.43
CA GLU A 127 -14.53 -8.78 -22.03
C GLU A 127 -15.03 -7.63 -21.16
N SER A 128 -16.35 -7.55 -20.93
CA SER A 128 -16.96 -6.68 -19.92
C SER A 128 -17.83 -7.55 -19.02
N LEU A 129 -17.17 -8.35 -18.17
CA LEU A 129 -17.83 -9.35 -17.34
C LEU A 129 -18.61 -8.69 -16.20
N SER A 130 -19.88 -9.07 -16.04
CA SER A 130 -20.68 -8.78 -14.85
C SER A 130 -20.32 -9.72 -13.69
N PRO A 131 -20.73 -9.40 -12.45
CA PRO A 131 -20.56 -10.30 -11.31
C PRO A 131 -21.18 -11.69 -11.54
N GLU A 132 -22.36 -11.76 -12.19
CA GLU A 132 -23.06 -12.99 -12.49
C GLU A 132 -22.32 -13.84 -13.53
N GLU A 133 -21.77 -13.22 -14.56
CA GLU A 133 -20.95 -13.91 -15.57
C GLU A 133 -19.65 -14.45 -14.97
N VAL A 134 -19.02 -13.68 -14.07
CA VAL A 134 -17.84 -14.13 -13.31
C VAL A 134 -18.19 -15.36 -12.45
N ALA A 135 -19.31 -15.31 -11.73
CA ALA A 135 -19.78 -16.44 -10.92
C ALA A 135 -20.12 -17.67 -11.78
N GLN A 136 -20.66 -17.47 -12.97
CA GLN A 136 -20.97 -18.58 -13.90
C GLN A 136 -19.69 -19.23 -14.43
N LEU A 137 -18.70 -18.43 -14.87
CA LEU A 137 -17.39 -18.93 -15.31
C LEU A 137 -16.67 -19.72 -14.22
N ASP A 138 -16.77 -19.23 -12.98
CA ASP A 138 -16.19 -19.88 -11.80
C ASP A 138 -16.88 -21.23 -11.52
N LYS A 139 -18.21 -21.25 -11.52
CA LYS A 139 -19.01 -22.45 -11.31
C LYS A 139 -18.77 -23.52 -12.39
N ASP A 140 -18.54 -23.09 -13.62
CA ASP A 140 -18.21 -23.97 -14.76
C ASP A 140 -16.76 -24.49 -14.68
N GLY A 141 -16.01 -24.13 -13.64
CA GLY A 141 -14.62 -24.52 -13.46
C GLY A 141 -13.71 -24.01 -14.57
N LYS A 142 -13.96 -22.81 -15.11
CA LYS A 142 -13.16 -22.20 -16.19
C LYS A 142 -11.97 -21.40 -15.66
N VAL A 143 -11.99 -21.00 -14.37
CA VAL A 143 -10.99 -20.16 -13.71
C VAL A 143 -10.57 -20.80 -12.41
N ASP A 144 -9.28 -20.78 -12.10
CA ASP A 144 -8.70 -21.28 -10.85
C ASP A 144 -8.42 -20.14 -9.87
N ALA A 145 -8.18 -18.93 -10.39
CA ALA A 145 -7.97 -17.73 -9.57
C ALA A 145 -8.50 -16.46 -10.24
N TRP A 146 -9.12 -15.60 -9.44
CA TRP A 146 -9.60 -14.29 -9.84
C TRP A 146 -8.74 -13.18 -9.21
N ILE A 147 -8.33 -12.22 -10.02
CA ILE A 147 -7.66 -10.99 -9.59
C ILE A 147 -8.65 -9.83 -9.75
N LEU A 148 -8.94 -9.13 -8.66
CA LEU A 148 -9.81 -7.96 -8.65
C LEU A 148 -8.94 -6.69 -8.56
N ALA A 149 -8.54 -6.14 -9.71
CA ALA A 149 -7.76 -4.91 -9.81
C ALA A 149 -8.69 -3.68 -9.98
N LEU A 150 -9.65 -3.55 -9.08
CA LEU A 150 -10.73 -2.57 -9.09
C LEU A 150 -10.48 -1.44 -8.08
N PRO A 151 -11.09 -0.24 -8.28
CA PRO A 151 -11.11 0.79 -7.26
C PRO A 151 -11.80 0.33 -5.96
N ASN A 152 -11.50 0.99 -4.84
CA ASN A 152 -12.18 0.76 -3.57
C ASN A 152 -13.70 0.90 -3.73
N ALA A 153 -14.46 0.13 -2.96
CA ALA A 153 -15.93 0.06 -2.96
C ALA A 153 -16.57 -0.44 -4.29
N VAL A 154 -15.79 -1.11 -5.16
CA VAL A 154 -16.27 -1.62 -6.45
C VAL A 154 -16.22 -3.14 -6.54
N CYS A 155 -15.38 -3.81 -5.75
CA CYS A 155 -15.18 -5.26 -5.85
C CYS A 155 -16.25 -6.09 -5.12
N GLN A 156 -16.97 -5.50 -4.16
CA GLN A 156 -17.96 -6.21 -3.33
C GLN A 156 -18.96 -7.05 -4.15
N PRO A 157 -19.63 -6.57 -5.22
CA PRO A 157 -20.56 -7.38 -5.99
C PRO A 157 -19.93 -8.63 -6.61
N PHE A 158 -18.67 -8.55 -7.04
CA PHE A 158 -17.94 -9.70 -7.60
C PHE A 158 -17.62 -10.73 -6.51
N VAL A 159 -17.21 -10.27 -5.34
CA VAL A 159 -16.93 -11.14 -4.18
C VAL A 159 -18.19 -11.84 -3.69
N GLU A 160 -19.32 -11.12 -3.61
CA GLU A 160 -20.62 -11.67 -3.22
C GLU A 160 -21.12 -12.72 -4.22
N ALA A 161 -20.99 -12.44 -5.52
CA ALA A 161 -21.39 -13.38 -6.58
C ALA A 161 -20.53 -14.65 -6.58
N LEU A 162 -19.23 -14.54 -6.30
CA LEU A 162 -18.32 -15.67 -6.16
C LEU A 162 -18.58 -16.46 -4.86
N GLY A 163 -19.12 -15.82 -3.81
CA GLY A 163 -19.55 -16.45 -2.57
C GLY A 163 -18.52 -17.43 -1.98
N ASN A 164 -18.94 -18.69 -1.80
CA ASN A 164 -18.11 -19.77 -1.24
C ASN A 164 -17.32 -20.54 -2.31
N SER A 165 -16.99 -19.90 -3.44
CA SER A 165 -16.16 -20.51 -4.48
C SER A 165 -14.84 -21.02 -3.89
N LYS A 166 -14.33 -22.13 -4.46
CA LYS A 166 -13.02 -22.70 -4.14
C LYS A 166 -11.87 -22.01 -4.88
N SER A 167 -12.18 -21.22 -5.91
CA SER A 167 -11.17 -20.45 -6.64
C SER A 167 -10.52 -19.42 -5.73
N LEU A 168 -9.23 -19.23 -5.91
CA LEU A 168 -8.51 -18.15 -5.21
C LEU A 168 -9.07 -16.79 -5.66
N ILE A 169 -9.31 -15.89 -4.72
CA ILE A 169 -9.59 -14.48 -5.01
C ILE A 169 -8.50 -13.62 -4.38
N VAL A 170 -7.86 -12.78 -5.21
CA VAL A 170 -6.92 -11.75 -4.74
C VAL A 170 -7.51 -10.39 -5.05
N ASP A 171 -7.88 -9.65 -4.00
CA ASP A 171 -8.39 -8.29 -4.11
C ASP A 171 -7.30 -7.25 -3.88
N LEU A 172 -7.17 -6.29 -4.82
CA LEU A 172 -6.18 -5.21 -4.75
C LEU A 172 -6.76 -3.91 -4.21
N SER A 173 -8.07 -3.86 -3.93
CA SER A 173 -8.71 -2.71 -3.27
C SER A 173 -8.38 -2.67 -1.77
N ALA A 174 -8.85 -1.64 -1.09
CA ALA A 174 -8.72 -1.56 0.38
C ALA A 174 -9.87 -2.27 1.12
N ASP A 175 -10.86 -2.80 0.41
CA ASP A 175 -12.14 -3.18 1.00
C ASP A 175 -12.02 -4.35 1.99
N TYR A 176 -11.07 -5.26 1.74
CA TYR A 176 -10.88 -6.47 2.57
C TYR A 176 -9.55 -6.51 3.34
N ARG A 177 -8.85 -5.37 3.49
CA ARG A 177 -7.56 -5.30 4.21
C ARG A 177 -7.69 -5.29 5.73
N PHE A 178 -8.92 -5.10 6.25
CA PHE A 178 -9.19 -4.85 7.66
C PHE A 178 -10.05 -5.94 8.31
N ASP A 179 -9.98 -7.16 7.82
CA ASP A 179 -10.57 -8.34 8.48
C ASP A 179 -9.79 -8.58 9.78
N GLU A 180 -10.39 -8.19 10.93
CA GLU A 180 -9.72 -8.15 12.23
C GLU A 180 -9.15 -9.50 12.65
N ASP A 181 -9.89 -10.56 12.37
CA ASP A 181 -9.48 -11.92 12.75
C ASP A 181 -8.75 -12.65 11.61
N GLN A 182 -8.64 -12.03 10.43
CA GLN A 182 -8.14 -12.66 9.20
C GLN A 182 -8.75 -14.06 8.95
N LYS A 183 -10.00 -14.25 9.35
CA LYS A 183 -10.69 -15.55 9.22
C LYS A 183 -11.00 -15.85 7.78
N THR A 184 -11.57 -14.88 7.07
CA THR A 184 -11.99 -15.02 5.68
C THR A 184 -10.91 -14.52 4.74
N TRP A 185 -10.45 -13.30 4.94
CA TRP A 185 -9.44 -12.65 4.12
C TRP A 185 -8.08 -12.66 4.80
N LYS A 186 -7.05 -13.17 4.12
CA LYS A 186 -5.66 -13.10 4.59
C LYS A 186 -4.99 -11.87 4.01
N TYR A 187 -4.34 -11.08 4.86
CA TYR A 187 -3.55 -9.93 4.41
C TYR A 187 -2.25 -10.38 3.77
N GLY A 188 -2.09 -10.07 2.49
CA GLY A 188 -1.06 -10.67 1.64
C GLY A 188 0.28 -9.92 1.64
N LEU A 189 0.84 -9.55 2.79
CA LEU A 189 2.22 -9.05 2.89
C LEU A 189 3.14 -10.19 3.31
N CYS A 190 3.66 -10.94 2.34
CA CYS A 190 4.37 -12.22 2.54
C CYS A 190 5.55 -12.13 3.52
N GLU A 191 6.28 -11.02 3.55
CA GLU A 191 7.43 -10.82 4.41
C GLU A 191 7.07 -10.61 5.89
N LEU A 192 5.80 -10.27 6.18
CA LEU A 192 5.31 -10.04 7.54
C LEU A 192 4.24 -11.05 7.98
N GLN A 193 3.74 -11.88 7.06
CA GLN A 193 2.73 -12.89 7.35
C GLN A 193 3.31 -14.31 7.26
N PRO A 194 2.79 -15.28 8.03
CA PRO A 194 3.20 -16.67 7.88
C PRO A 194 2.84 -17.19 6.48
N ARG A 195 3.85 -17.63 5.70
CA ARG A 195 3.66 -18.19 4.35
C ARG A 195 2.65 -19.35 4.34
N SER A 196 2.63 -20.16 5.39
CA SER A 196 1.67 -21.27 5.54
C SER A 196 0.22 -20.83 5.56
N GLN A 197 -0.08 -19.64 6.10
CA GLN A 197 -1.44 -19.08 6.07
C GLN A 197 -1.84 -18.62 4.67
N LEU A 198 -0.90 -18.01 3.93
CA LEU A 198 -1.12 -17.59 2.55
C LEU A 198 -1.24 -18.79 1.61
N ALA A 199 -0.44 -19.84 1.83
CA ALA A 199 -0.48 -21.06 1.02
C ALA A 199 -1.80 -21.84 1.12
N THR A 200 -2.59 -21.62 2.17
CA THR A 200 -3.91 -22.25 2.36
C THR A 200 -5.08 -21.31 2.14
N ALA A 201 -4.78 -20.04 1.81
CA ALA A 201 -5.82 -19.02 1.65
C ALA A 201 -6.55 -19.16 0.31
N THR A 202 -7.87 -18.97 0.36
CA THR A 202 -8.71 -18.80 -0.83
C THR A 202 -9.13 -17.35 -1.05
N ARG A 203 -8.88 -16.49 -0.09
CA ARG A 203 -9.20 -15.05 -0.11
C ARG A 203 -8.01 -14.28 0.41
N ILE A 204 -7.41 -13.46 -0.44
CA ILE A 204 -6.21 -12.65 -0.09
C ILE A 204 -6.48 -11.18 -0.41
N SER A 205 -6.34 -10.32 0.59
CA SER A 205 -6.33 -8.88 0.40
C SER A 205 -4.89 -8.40 0.15
N ASN A 206 -4.64 -7.87 -1.05
CA ASN A 206 -3.33 -7.40 -1.44
C ASN A 206 -3.02 -6.03 -0.80
N PRO A 207 -1.86 -5.82 -0.18
CA PRO A 207 -1.50 -4.57 0.48
C PRO A 207 -1.51 -3.35 -0.45
N GLY A 208 -1.73 -2.16 0.13
CA GLY A 208 -1.53 -0.90 -0.57
C GLY A 208 -0.04 -0.56 -0.74
N CYS A 209 0.29 0.16 -1.81
CA CYS A 209 1.69 0.40 -2.17
C CYS A 209 2.49 1.18 -1.10
N TYR A 210 1.94 2.26 -0.57
CA TYR A 210 2.53 2.99 0.55
C TYR A 210 2.57 2.16 1.84
N ALA A 211 1.50 1.41 2.10
CA ALA A 211 1.41 0.57 3.29
C ALA A 211 2.45 -0.56 3.27
N THR A 212 2.70 -1.17 2.11
CA THR A 212 3.75 -2.18 1.92
C THR A 212 5.12 -1.63 2.32
N GLY A 213 5.55 -0.52 1.70
CA GLY A 213 6.86 0.05 1.99
C GLY A 213 6.98 0.54 3.45
N SER A 214 5.93 1.17 3.98
CA SER A 214 5.93 1.68 5.35
C SER A 214 5.98 0.57 6.39
N GLN A 215 5.20 -0.49 6.21
CA GLN A 215 5.21 -1.63 7.12
C GLN A 215 6.57 -2.35 7.09
N LEU A 216 7.15 -2.55 5.91
CA LEU A 216 8.49 -3.14 5.80
C LEU A 216 9.58 -2.24 6.41
N ALA A 217 9.42 -0.91 6.34
CA ALA A 217 10.34 0.00 6.99
C ALA A 217 10.17 0.08 8.50
N LEU A 218 8.99 -0.18 9.05
CA LEU A 218 8.71 -0.05 10.48
C LEU A 218 8.75 -1.38 11.24
N ALA A 219 8.39 -2.50 10.63
CA ALA A 219 8.27 -3.79 11.30
C ALA A 219 9.54 -4.22 12.09
N PRO A 220 10.77 -4.04 11.58
CA PRO A 220 11.96 -4.45 12.34
C PRO A 220 12.17 -3.67 13.65
N ILE A 221 11.63 -2.45 13.74
CA ILE A 221 11.92 -1.52 14.83
C ILE A 221 10.74 -1.30 15.78
N VAL A 222 9.60 -1.97 15.56
CA VAL A 222 8.36 -1.76 16.35
C VAL A 222 8.59 -1.90 17.85
N GLU A 223 9.38 -2.87 18.31
CA GLU A 223 9.68 -3.08 19.74
C GLU A 223 10.56 -1.98 20.37
N HIS A 224 11.16 -1.15 19.53
CA HIS A 224 12.05 -0.06 19.94
C HIS A 224 11.41 1.33 19.80
N LEU A 225 10.11 1.41 19.51
CA LEU A 225 9.41 2.68 19.38
C LEU A 225 9.32 3.40 20.74
N GLY A 226 9.75 4.66 20.78
CA GLY A 226 9.62 5.58 21.91
C GLY A 226 8.46 6.56 21.74
N GLY A 227 7.71 6.46 20.66
CA GLY A 227 6.58 7.33 20.31
C GLY A 227 6.01 6.96 18.96
N ILE A 228 5.04 7.72 18.46
CA ILE A 228 4.41 7.48 17.16
C ILE A 228 5.41 7.81 16.05
N PRO A 229 5.78 6.83 15.20
CA PRO A 229 6.61 7.10 14.04
C PRO A 229 5.83 7.90 13.00
N SER A 230 6.55 8.72 12.22
CA SER A 230 5.96 9.53 11.16
C SER A 230 6.55 9.15 9.81
N VAL A 231 5.70 8.84 8.85
CA VAL A 231 6.06 8.45 7.49
C VAL A 231 5.70 9.58 6.53
N PHE A 232 6.69 10.20 5.93
CA PHE A 232 6.53 11.13 4.82
C PHE A 232 6.71 10.34 3.52
N GLY A 233 5.63 10.21 2.75
CA GLY A 233 5.61 9.41 1.52
C GLY A 233 5.42 10.25 0.27
N VAL A 234 6.25 10.02 -0.77
CA VAL A 234 6.13 10.69 -2.07
C VAL A 234 6.02 9.63 -3.17
N SER A 235 4.91 9.62 -3.89
CA SER A 235 4.64 8.67 -4.98
C SER A 235 4.69 9.32 -6.34
N GLY A 236 5.06 8.54 -7.34
CA GLY A 236 4.75 8.87 -8.73
C GLY A 236 3.24 8.91 -8.97
N TYR A 237 2.84 9.67 -9.99
CA TYR A 237 1.42 9.93 -10.27
C TYR A 237 0.62 8.70 -10.74
N SER A 238 1.26 7.63 -11.19
CA SER A 238 0.57 6.38 -11.51
C SER A 238 -0.21 5.79 -10.33
N GLY A 239 0.21 6.12 -9.08
CA GLY A 239 -0.50 5.72 -7.86
C GLY A 239 -1.91 6.32 -7.72
N ALA A 240 -2.22 7.40 -8.44
CA ALA A 240 -3.55 7.99 -8.50
C ALA A 240 -4.47 7.31 -9.54
N GLY A 241 -3.98 6.32 -10.26
CA GLY A 241 -4.73 5.58 -11.27
C GLY A 241 -4.94 6.36 -12.58
N THR A 242 -5.82 5.83 -13.44
CA THR A 242 -6.06 6.36 -14.79
C THR A 242 -7.22 7.36 -14.88
N LYS A 243 -8.06 7.48 -13.84
CA LYS A 243 -9.15 8.46 -13.81
C LYS A 243 -8.56 9.87 -13.62
N PRO A 244 -8.86 10.84 -14.49
CA PRO A 244 -8.33 12.19 -14.39
C PRO A 244 -8.57 12.83 -13.02
N SER A 245 -7.55 13.41 -12.43
CA SER A 245 -7.58 14.11 -11.14
C SER A 245 -6.36 15.03 -11.02
N PRO A 246 -6.37 16.02 -10.12
CA PRO A 246 -5.18 16.87 -9.89
C PRO A 246 -3.91 16.06 -9.51
N LYS A 247 -4.07 14.83 -8.98
CA LYS A 247 -2.97 13.95 -8.55
C LYS A 247 -2.29 13.21 -9.70
N ASN A 248 -2.87 13.18 -10.90
CA ASN A 248 -2.28 12.57 -12.10
C ASN A 248 -2.30 13.51 -13.31
N ASP A 249 -2.61 14.77 -13.10
CA ASP A 249 -2.43 15.82 -14.11
C ASP A 249 -0.97 16.27 -14.12
N THR A 250 -0.25 15.89 -15.16
CA THR A 250 1.19 16.19 -15.31
C THR A 250 1.49 17.68 -15.40
N ASN A 251 0.56 18.51 -15.88
CA ASN A 251 0.72 19.95 -15.87
C ASN A 251 0.64 20.53 -14.47
N ASN A 252 -0.31 20.04 -13.65
CA ASN A 252 -0.43 20.41 -12.25
C ASN A 252 0.75 19.94 -11.39
N LEU A 253 1.35 18.81 -11.76
CA LEU A 253 2.47 18.23 -11.02
C LEU A 253 3.84 18.72 -11.48
N LYS A 254 3.91 19.45 -12.60
CA LYS A 254 5.18 19.99 -13.09
C LYS A 254 5.74 21.00 -12.08
N ASP A 255 7.00 20.79 -11.68
CA ASP A 255 7.71 21.61 -10.69
C ASP A 255 6.95 21.74 -9.36
N ASN A 256 6.14 20.74 -9.01
CA ASN A 256 5.25 20.74 -7.85
C ASN A 256 5.33 19.43 -7.05
N LEU A 257 5.08 19.52 -5.75
CA LEU A 257 4.86 18.42 -4.84
C LEU A 257 3.48 18.60 -4.20
N LEU A 258 2.53 17.73 -4.53
CA LEU A 258 1.14 17.88 -4.12
C LEU A 258 0.83 17.02 -2.89
N PRO A 259 0.60 17.61 -1.69
CA PRO A 259 0.12 16.89 -0.51
C PRO A 259 -1.38 16.57 -0.67
N TYR A 260 -1.82 15.45 -0.09
CA TYR A 260 -3.21 15.08 -0.04
C TYR A 260 -3.51 14.19 1.17
N SER A 261 -4.74 14.23 1.70
CA SER A 261 -5.17 13.39 2.84
C SER A 261 -4.11 13.30 3.94
N LEU A 262 -3.65 14.47 4.42
CA LEU A 262 -2.53 14.58 5.37
C LEU A 262 -2.76 13.88 6.71
N THR A 263 -4.01 13.52 7.01
CA THR A 263 -4.42 12.68 8.14
C THR A 263 -5.56 11.77 7.69
N GLY A 264 -5.70 10.60 8.30
CA GLY A 264 -6.79 9.68 8.03
C GLY A 264 -6.76 9.03 6.64
N HIS A 265 -5.61 9.00 5.99
CA HIS A 265 -5.44 8.27 4.74
C HIS A 265 -5.65 6.77 4.97
N ILE A 266 -6.25 6.07 4.01
CA ILE A 266 -6.52 4.62 4.14
C ILE A 266 -5.25 3.82 4.46
N HIS A 267 -4.10 4.18 3.89
CA HIS A 267 -2.83 3.51 4.18
C HIS A 267 -2.31 3.82 5.60
N GLU A 268 -2.64 4.97 6.21
CA GLU A 268 -2.33 5.26 7.62
C GLU A 268 -3.02 4.26 8.54
N ARG A 269 -4.32 4.03 8.30
CA ARG A 269 -5.10 3.01 9.00
C ARG A 269 -4.52 1.61 8.76
N GLU A 270 -4.16 1.29 7.50
CA GLU A 270 -3.61 0.00 7.10
C GLU A 270 -2.26 -0.30 7.79
N ILE A 271 -1.34 0.69 7.82
CA ILE A 271 -0.06 0.58 8.51
C ILE A 271 -0.27 0.32 9.99
N SER A 272 -1.10 1.15 10.63
CA SER A 272 -1.36 1.07 12.08
C SER A 272 -2.05 -0.25 12.47
N HIS A 273 -3.02 -0.70 11.67
CA HIS A 273 -3.76 -1.94 11.90
C HIS A 273 -2.84 -3.16 11.88
N HIS A 274 -2.03 -3.31 10.84
CA HIS A 274 -1.21 -4.52 10.66
C HIS A 274 0.10 -4.52 11.45
N LEU A 275 0.60 -3.35 11.87
CA LEU A 275 1.73 -3.28 12.80
C LEU A 275 1.29 -3.37 14.27
N GLY A 276 -0.01 -3.24 14.57
CA GLY A 276 -0.52 -3.23 15.94
C GLY A 276 -0.07 -2.00 16.75
N THR A 277 0.36 -0.93 16.09
CA THR A 277 0.81 0.31 16.71
C THR A 277 0.45 1.51 15.86
N PRO A 278 0.09 2.67 16.46
CA PRO A 278 -0.18 3.89 15.69
C PRO A 278 1.05 4.34 14.88
N ALA A 279 0.79 4.78 13.64
CA ALA A 279 1.78 5.42 12.78
C ALA A 279 1.13 6.61 12.07
N ALA A 280 1.81 7.75 12.01
CA ALA A 280 1.35 8.90 11.24
C ALA A 280 1.85 8.80 9.79
N PHE A 281 0.99 9.12 8.83
CA PHE A 281 1.34 9.02 7.42
C PHE A 281 0.89 10.25 6.62
N MET A 282 1.83 10.88 5.94
CA MET A 282 1.62 12.09 5.14
C MET A 282 1.96 11.81 3.67
N PRO A 283 0.95 11.47 2.83
CA PRO A 283 1.18 11.18 1.41
C PRO A 283 1.31 12.43 0.55
N HIS A 284 2.20 12.33 -0.42
CA HIS A 284 2.41 13.33 -1.46
C HIS A 284 2.49 12.63 -2.82
N VAL A 285 2.21 13.37 -3.88
CA VAL A 285 2.44 12.92 -5.25
C VAL A 285 3.32 13.93 -5.98
N ALA A 286 4.22 13.41 -6.82
CA ALA A 286 5.16 14.18 -7.62
C ALA A 286 5.03 13.84 -9.11
N SER A 287 5.81 14.54 -9.95
CA SER A 287 5.68 14.54 -11.41
C SER A 287 6.23 13.29 -12.11
N TRP A 288 6.96 12.41 -11.43
CA TRP A 288 7.39 11.16 -12.05
C TRP A 288 6.29 10.12 -12.15
N PHE A 289 6.39 9.21 -13.12
CA PHE A 289 5.32 8.24 -13.37
C PHE A 289 5.18 7.21 -12.26
N ARG A 290 6.26 6.52 -11.86
CA ARG A 290 6.23 5.40 -10.92
C ARG A 290 7.37 5.45 -9.92
N GLY A 291 7.20 4.75 -8.81
CA GLY A 291 8.13 4.70 -7.70
C GLY A 291 7.69 5.58 -6.53
N ILE A 292 7.89 5.06 -5.33
CA ILE A 292 7.60 5.70 -4.05
C ILE A 292 8.89 5.87 -3.28
N HIS A 293 9.06 7.01 -2.65
CA HIS A 293 10.04 7.25 -1.60
C HIS A 293 9.33 7.47 -0.27
N LEU A 294 9.83 6.83 0.77
CA LEU A 294 9.37 6.97 2.15
C LEU A 294 10.53 7.48 3.01
N THR A 295 10.32 8.58 3.71
CA THR A 295 11.20 9.04 4.81
C THR A 295 10.47 8.78 6.12
N VAL A 296 11.02 7.89 6.93
CA VAL A 296 10.39 7.42 8.18
C VAL A 296 11.15 7.96 9.36
N ASN A 297 10.54 8.86 10.11
CA ASN A 297 11.08 9.39 11.37
C ASN A 297 10.58 8.55 12.54
N ILE A 298 11.49 7.99 13.31
CA ILE A 298 11.22 6.98 14.34
C ILE A 298 11.80 7.45 15.68
N PRO A 299 10.97 7.87 16.64
CA PRO A 299 11.40 8.03 18.02
C PRO A 299 11.76 6.68 18.64
N LEU A 300 12.87 6.60 19.37
CA LEU A 300 13.35 5.36 20.00
C LEU A 300 13.14 5.39 21.52
N ASN A 301 12.81 4.26 22.11
CA ASN A 301 12.61 4.10 23.57
C ASN A 301 13.93 3.96 24.33
N LYS A 302 15.04 3.75 23.66
CA LYS A 302 16.40 3.69 24.22
C LYS A 302 17.41 4.27 23.24
N GLU A 303 18.60 4.58 23.74
CA GLU A 303 19.71 5.00 22.88
C GLU A 303 20.22 3.84 22.04
N MET A 304 20.38 4.09 20.74
CA MET A 304 20.86 3.12 19.75
C MET A 304 21.79 3.79 18.75
N THR A 305 22.68 3.02 18.14
CA THR A 305 23.55 3.51 17.06
C THR A 305 23.00 3.14 15.69
N SER A 306 23.45 3.84 14.63
CA SER A 306 23.11 3.50 13.24
C SER A 306 23.51 2.05 12.89
N ARG A 307 24.58 1.55 13.48
CA ARG A 307 25.05 0.16 13.29
C ARG A 307 24.07 -0.84 13.91
N ASP A 308 23.59 -0.59 15.14
CA ASP A 308 22.64 -1.46 15.82
C ASP A 308 21.32 -1.52 15.05
N ILE A 309 20.81 -0.35 14.63
CA ILE A 309 19.60 -0.27 13.82
C ILE A 309 19.76 -1.06 12.52
N ARG A 310 20.84 -0.78 11.76
CA ARG A 310 21.09 -1.50 10.49
C ARG A 310 21.14 -3.01 10.68
N GLN A 311 21.78 -3.48 11.76
CA GLN A 311 21.86 -4.93 12.06
C GLN A 311 20.47 -5.51 12.28
N ILE A 312 19.57 -4.85 13.01
CA ILE A 312 18.19 -5.28 13.21
C ILE A 312 17.47 -5.50 11.87
N TYR A 313 17.64 -4.58 10.91
CA TYR A 313 17.02 -4.71 9.59
C TYR A 313 17.65 -5.84 8.78
N GLN A 314 18.97 -5.99 8.83
CA GLN A 314 19.67 -7.06 8.15
C GLN A 314 19.25 -8.44 8.68
N ASP A 315 19.16 -8.58 9.99
CA ASP A 315 18.72 -9.84 10.63
C ASP A 315 17.26 -10.13 10.30
N ARG A 316 16.39 -9.11 10.33
CA ARG A 316 14.95 -9.28 10.05
C ARG A 316 14.68 -9.71 8.63
N TYR A 317 15.42 -9.18 7.66
CA TYR A 317 15.21 -9.47 6.24
C TYR A 317 16.23 -10.42 5.63
N ALA A 318 17.00 -11.11 6.47
CA ALA A 318 17.92 -12.17 6.00
C ALA A 318 17.12 -13.26 5.25
N GLY A 319 17.46 -13.50 3.97
CA GLY A 319 16.78 -14.47 3.11
C GLY A 319 15.53 -13.96 2.38
N GLU A 320 15.03 -12.76 2.69
CA GLU A 320 13.91 -12.16 1.96
C GLU A 320 14.39 -11.60 0.60
N LYS A 321 14.05 -12.29 -0.50
CA LYS A 321 14.55 -11.91 -1.83
C LYS A 321 14.01 -10.57 -2.34
N LEU A 322 12.81 -10.18 -1.89
CA LEU A 322 12.15 -8.95 -2.35
C LEU A 322 12.30 -7.78 -1.35
N VAL A 323 13.20 -7.89 -0.36
CA VAL A 323 13.58 -6.77 0.51
C VAL A 323 15.10 -6.67 0.56
N LYS A 324 15.64 -5.53 0.19
CA LYS A 324 17.09 -5.26 0.20
C LYS A 324 17.42 -4.20 1.25
N VAL A 325 18.27 -4.56 2.20
CA VAL A 325 18.82 -3.62 3.19
C VAL A 325 20.11 -3.03 2.63
N VAL A 326 20.07 -1.74 2.30
CA VAL A 326 21.19 -1.01 1.68
C VAL A 326 21.85 -0.05 2.69
N GLY A 327 23.07 0.41 2.39
CA GLY A 327 23.81 1.32 3.28
C GLY A 327 23.30 2.74 3.21
N GLU A 328 23.17 3.26 2.00
CA GLU A 328 22.76 4.61 1.70
C GLU A 328 21.23 4.76 1.66
N ALA A 329 20.74 5.99 1.69
CA ALA A 329 19.33 6.27 1.48
C ALA A 329 18.95 5.94 0.03
N PRO A 330 18.01 5.01 -0.20
CA PRO A 330 17.62 4.61 -1.53
C PRO A 330 16.86 5.73 -2.27
N VAL A 331 16.90 5.74 -3.60
CA VAL A 331 16.32 6.79 -4.44
C VAL A 331 15.28 6.24 -5.41
N VAL A 332 14.26 7.05 -5.73
CA VAL A 332 13.15 6.66 -6.61
C VAL A 332 13.62 6.13 -7.96
N LYS A 333 14.57 6.80 -8.59
CA LYS A 333 15.06 6.41 -9.93
C LYS A 333 15.63 4.99 -9.96
N ALA A 334 16.25 4.54 -8.88
CA ALA A 334 16.85 3.20 -8.79
C ALA A 334 15.79 2.09 -8.61
N ILE A 335 14.66 2.41 -8.00
CA ILE A 335 13.60 1.42 -7.70
C ILE A 335 12.56 1.29 -8.80
N GLN A 336 12.49 2.22 -9.75
CA GLN A 336 11.55 2.14 -10.87
C GLN A 336 11.76 0.83 -11.65
N ASP A 337 10.68 0.17 -12.00
CA ASP A 337 10.64 -1.14 -12.67
C ASP A 337 11.27 -2.31 -11.90
N LYS A 338 11.59 -2.12 -10.61
CA LYS A 338 12.09 -3.20 -9.75
C LYS A 338 10.95 -3.89 -8.98
N HIS A 339 11.19 -5.15 -8.63
CA HIS A 339 10.22 -6.00 -7.97
C HIS A 339 10.47 -6.17 -6.45
N HIS A 340 11.39 -5.39 -5.89
CA HIS A 340 11.77 -5.43 -4.47
C HIS A 340 11.58 -4.07 -3.79
N VAL A 341 11.75 -4.04 -2.48
CA VAL A 341 11.85 -2.83 -1.66
C VAL A 341 13.30 -2.63 -1.27
N GLU A 342 13.80 -1.40 -1.33
CA GLU A 342 15.09 -1.02 -0.74
C GLU A 342 14.86 -0.22 0.54
N ILE A 343 15.59 -0.57 1.62
CA ILE A 343 15.52 0.10 2.93
C ILE A 343 16.93 0.46 3.36
N GLY A 344 17.16 1.74 3.70
CA GLY A 344 18.50 2.20 4.05
C GLY A 344 18.53 3.60 4.67
N GLY A 345 19.73 4.19 4.73
CA GLY A 345 19.92 5.56 5.22
C GLY A 345 19.86 5.73 6.74
N PHE A 346 19.94 4.68 7.51
CA PHE A 346 19.82 4.59 8.98
C PHE A 346 20.52 5.71 9.76
N ALA A 347 19.97 6.94 9.71
CA ALA A 347 20.55 8.13 10.30
C ALA A 347 20.05 8.33 11.74
N VAL A 348 20.87 8.04 12.72
CA VAL A 348 20.57 8.26 14.14
C VAL A 348 21.07 9.65 14.56
N ASP A 349 20.26 10.38 15.31
CA ASP A 349 20.61 11.71 15.79
C ASP A 349 21.64 11.67 16.96
N SER A 350 22.14 12.84 17.37
CA SER A 350 23.16 12.95 18.40
C SER A 350 22.72 12.44 19.79
N THR A 351 21.42 12.29 20.02
CA THR A 351 20.90 11.76 21.29
C THR A 351 20.79 10.24 21.29
N GLY A 352 20.93 9.58 20.14
CA GLY A 352 20.67 8.14 19.97
C GLY A 352 19.21 7.73 20.12
N LYS A 353 18.29 8.69 20.30
CA LYS A 353 16.85 8.42 20.57
C LYS A 353 15.92 8.69 19.42
N ARG A 354 16.45 8.98 18.26
CA ARG A 354 15.69 9.16 17.02
C ARG A 354 16.47 8.63 15.84
N VAL A 355 15.83 7.84 15.00
CA VAL A 355 16.41 7.41 13.73
C VAL A 355 15.51 7.83 12.56
N VAL A 356 16.12 8.18 11.45
CA VAL A 356 15.44 8.33 10.17
C VAL A 356 15.86 7.15 9.28
N VAL A 357 14.88 6.45 8.74
CA VAL A 357 15.06 5.36 7.78
C VAL A 357 14.37 5.76 6.48
N CYS A 358 15.02 5.50 5.35
CA CYS A 358 14.42 5.67 4.03
C CYS A 358 14.05 4.33 3.43
N ALA A 359 12.93 4.28 2.72
CA ALA A 359 12.57 3.12 1.91
C ALA A 359 12.06 3.55 0.55
N THR A 360 12.32 2.73 -0.47
CA THR A 360 11.78 2.92 -1.81
C THR A 360 11.12 1.65 -2.33
N ILE A 361 10.05 1.81 -3.10
CA ILE A 361 9.28 0.72 -3.70
C ILE A 361 8.69 1.18 -5.03
N ASP A 362 8.66 0.33 -6.03
CA ASP A 362 7.85 0.59 -7.22
C ASP A 362 6.38 0.32 -6.90
N ASN A 363 5.55 1.36 -6.98
CA ASN A 363 4.14 1.30 -6.59
C ASN A 363 3.28 0.39 -7.47
N LEU A 364 3.68 0.13 -8.70
CA LEU A 364 2.97 -0.76 -9.63
C LEU A 364 3.45 -2.22 -9.53
N HIS A 365 4.73 -2.43 -9.17
CA HIS A 365 5.32 -3.75 -9.02
C HIS A 365 5.20 -4.28 -7.58
N LYS A 366 6.26 -4.21 -6.76
CA LYS A 366 6.18 -4.73 -5.39
C LYS A 366 5.09 -4.05 -4.56
N GLY A 367 4.74 -2.82 -4.89
CA GLY A 367 3.60 -2.11 -4.29
C GLY A 367 2.22 -2.62 -4.72
N ALA A 368 2.12 -3.46 -5.76
CA ALA A 368 0.83 -3.95 -6.29
C ALA A 368 0.96 -5.30 -7.02
N ALA A 369 1.37 -5.29 -8.30
CA ALA A 369 1.29 -6.47 -9.18
C ALA A 369 2.24 -7.60 -8.75
N THR A 370 3.47 -7.30 -8.38
CA THR A 370 4.44 -8.29 -7.90
C THR A 370 3.99 -8.91 -6.57
N GLN A 371 3.46 -8.09 -5.65
CA GLN A 371 2.91 -8.59 -4.39
C GLN A 371 1.71 -9.52 -4.64
N CYS A 372 0.85 -9.17 -5.60
CA CYS A 372 -0.27 -10.02 -6.01
C CYS A 372 0.23 -11.35 -6.57
N LEU A 373 1.22 -11.34 -7.47
CA LEU A 373 1.79 -12.56 -8.04
C LEU A 373 2.46 -13.43 -6.98
N GLN A 374 3.21 -12.85 -6.04
CA GLN A 374 3.82 -13.54 -4.91
C GLN A 374 2.76 -14.25 -4.04
N ASN A 375 1.65 -13.57 -3.74
CA ASN A 375 0.51 -14.14 -3.02
C ASN A 375 -0.13 -15.31 -3.80
N MET A 376 -0.34 -15.13 -5.10
CA MET A 376 -0.90 -16.16 -5.96
C MET A 376 0.01 -17.39 -6.06
N ASN A 377 1.32 -17.19 -6.15
CA ASN A 377 2.29 -18.27 -6.17
C ASN A 377 2.14 -19.16 -4.93
N LEU A 378 2.13 -18.56 -3.75
CA LEU A 378 1.96 -19.29 -2.49
C LEU A 378 0.61 -20.03 -2.45
N ALA A 379 -0.49 -19.33 -2.74
CA ALA A 379 -1.84 -19.91 -2.62
C ALA A 379 -2.15 -20.98 -3.66
N LEU A 380 -1.54 -20.92 -4.85
CA LEU A 380 -1.70 -21.92 -5.92
C LEU A 380 -0.65 -23.03 -5.84
N GLY A 381 0.27 -22.99 -4.87
CA GLY A 381 1.28 -24.03 -4.62
C GLY A 381 2.47 -23.98 -5.56
N TYR A 382 2.83 -22.81 -6.07
CA TYR A 382 4.07 -22.56 -6.84
C TYR A 382 5.22 -22.10 -5.95
N ASP A 383 6.45 -22.06 -6.50
CA ASP A 383 7.54 -21.33 -5.85
C ASP A 383 7.17 -19.87 -5.66
N GLU A 384 7.41 -19.31 -4.47
CA GLU A 384 7.00 -17.97 -4.09
C GLU A 384 7.41 -16.88 -5.10
N TYR A 385 8.56 -17.09 -5.74
CA TYR A 385 9.16 -16.10 -6.64
C TYR A 385 9.04 -16.46 -8.13
N GLN A 386 8.33 -17.53 -8.46
CA GLN A 386 8.18 -17.95 -9.84
C GLN A 386 7.57 -16.85 -10.71
N GLY A 387 8.18 -16.55 -11.84
CA GLY A 387 7.74 -15.49 -12.75
C GLY A 387 7.99 -14.07 -12.25
N ILE A 388 8.67 -13.88 -11.11
CA ILE A 388 9.07 -12.57 -10.60
C ILE A 388 10.55 -12.34 -10.93
N PRO A 389 10.92 -11.26 -11.65
CA PRO A 389 12.31 -10.88 -11.87
C PRO A 389 12.97 -10.45 -10.56
N ILE A 390 14.10 -11.07 -10.18
CA ILE A 390 14.82 -10.84 -8.91
C ILE A 390 16.16 -10.16 -9.16
#